data_ba8f893eea2469eb06b696a2cbd6ab94
#
_entry.id   ba8f893eea2469eb06b696a2cbd6ab94
#
_cell.length_a   1.000
_cell.length_b   1.000
_cell.length_c   1.000
_cell.angle_alpha   90.00
_cell.angle_beta   90.00
_cell.angle_gamma   90.00
#
_symmetry.space_group_name_H-M   'P 1'
#
loop_
_entity.id
_entity.type
_entity.pdbx_description
1 polymer ?
#
loop_
_entity_poly.entity_id
_entity_poly.type
_entity_poly.pdbx_seq_one_letter_code
_entity_poly.pdbx_strand_id
1 'polypeptide(L)'
;MLDPKKGFYDKFILLLDFNSLYPSIIQEYNICFTTVSRAKPSKNADGETELPELPDSSLSAGVLPTQIKKLVDSRREVKKLLKADKLSAGEKASLNIRQLALKLTANSMYGCLGFSYSRFFAKPLAALVTCKGREILLQTRDLIQKMNLDVIYGDTDSVMVNTNSVDYDEVFRLGREIKTMVNKLYKLLELDIDGVYRYMLLLKKKKYAAVTVEREDSTGKLLETTELKGLDIVRRDWSQLAADAGRKVISLIMCDSSEDVRLAAIQEHLEAIKVQLLEGKVALKDLAITKSLTKDPADYADKKALPHVQVAMRMNSSGGKKLKAGDTVQYVICEDGSGLSATQRAYHVDEVKASETLKIDTQYYLSQQLHPVVSRLTEPIEGMEGARVAACLGLDPDQYKSRAPVDQQEEGERDEDKFRYVDHLVVSCVCGEKCKLLSPTQGKGRAEKPSLAKCPAAKDCGGYPLQREGVVAGAIDLLVRKSLAKYYAGWLVCEDPGCSGRTRCLPLQFQRAFPVCPVCRKATMFTEVSPTALYTQLQVDNAFGEVCLKLILILLSTCNTCWTCPRCVIVLRNQTSLGTTCIWWVLNTLVTTTD
;
A
#
# COMPACT_ATOMS: atom_id res chain seq x y z
N MET A 1 -0.87 -1.60 10.44
CA MET A 1 -1.28 -2.48 9.32
C MET A 1 -0.03 -3.13 8.78
N LEU A 2 -0.09 -4.42 8.45
CA LEU A 2 0.96 -5.12 7.71
C LEU A 2 0.83 -4.79 6.23
N ASP A 3 1.94 -4.88 5.49
CA ASP A 3 1.91 -4.66 4.06
C ASP A 3 1.27 -5.86 3.36
N PRO A 4 0.34 -5.64 2.41
CA PRO A 4 -0.35 -6.73 1.75
C PRO A 4 0.56 -7.38 0.70
N LYS A 5 0.65 -8.68 0.73
CA LYS A 5 1.20 -9.45 -0.39
C LYS A 5 0.12 -9.57 -1.45
N LYS A 6 0.13 -8.66 -2.44
CA LYS A 6 -0.85 -8.63 -3.53
C LYS A 6 -0.83 -9.95 -4.29
N GLY A 7 -2.00 -10.43 -4.72
CA GLY A 7 -2.10 -11.67 -5.48
C GLY A 7 -3.49 -12.27 -5.45
N PHE A 8 -3.65 -13.31 -6.25
CA PHE A 8 -4.78 -14.22 -6.16
C PHE A 8 -4.36 -15.48 -5.40
N TYR A 9 -5.16 -15.86 -4.42
CA TYR A 9 -4.94 -17.02 -3.55
C TYR A 9 -6.06 -18.02 -3.76
N ASP A 10 -5.69 -19.24 -4.17
CA ASP A 10 -6.58 -20.38 -4.47
C ASP A 10 -6.58 -21.45 -3.35
N LYS A 11 -5.75 -21.26 -2.32
CA LYS A 11 -5.73 -22.08 -1.11
C LYS A 11 -6.49 -21.37 0.01
N PHE A 12 -6.91 -22.13 1.02
CA PHE A 12 -7.63 -21.57 2.16
C PHE A 12 -6.80 -20.52 2.89
N ILE A 13 -7.42 -19.36 3.09
CA ILE A 13 -6.88 -18.26 3.91
C ILE A 13 -7.64 -18.24 5.23
N LEU A 14 -6.90 -18.36 6.32
CA LEU A 14 -7.44 -18.27 7.67
C LEU A 14 -7.47 -16.80 8.11
N LEU A 15 -8.65 -16.34 8.51
CA LEU A 15 -8.83 -15.00 9.09
C LEU A 15 -8.88 -15.10 10.61
N LEU A 16 -7.94 -14.46 11.27
CA LEU A 16 -7.85 -14.35 12.72
C LEU A 16 -8.08 -12.89 13.11
N ASP A 17 -8.89 -12.63 14.14
CA ASP A 17 -9.20 -11.29 14.62
C ASP A 17 -9.08 -11.19 16.15
N PHE A 18 -8.55 -10.07 16.64
CA PHE A 18 -8.49 -9.79 18.05
C PHE A 18 -9.83 -9.25 18.56
N ASN A 19 -10.39 -9.92 19.54
CA ASN A 19 -11.63 -9.50 20.19
C ASN A 19 -11.47 -8.12 20.87
N SER A 20 -12.10 -7.08 20.28
CA SER A 20 -12.10 -5.71 20.84
C SER A 20 -10.68 -5.20 21.19
N LEU A 21 -9.75 -5.24 20.22
CA LEU A 21 -8.32 -5.00 20.44
C LEU A 21 -8.01 -3.78 21.30
N TYR A 22 -8.45 -2.58 20.93
CA TYR A 22 -8.11 -1.36 21.67
C TYR A 22 -8.67 -1.30 23.09
N PRO A 23 -9.94 -1.66 23.35
CA PRO A 23 -10.44 -1.85 24.72
C PRO A 23 -9.64 -2.86 25.55
N SER A 24 -9.20 -3.95 24.92
CA SER A 24 -8.40 -4.98 25.60
C SER A 24 -6.97 -4.49 25.89
N ILE A 25 -6.32 -3.75 24.97
CA ILE A 25 -5.02 -3.11 25.20
C ILE A 25 -5.07 -2.15 26.38
N ILE A 26 -6.10 -1.30 26.44
CA ILE A 26 -6.26 -0.34 27.53
C ILE A 26 -6.33 -1.07 28.89
N GLN A 27 -6.99 -2.21 28.95
CA GLN A 27 -7.10 -3.02 30.15
C GLN A 27 -5.80 -3.79 30.46
N GLU A 28 -5.19 -4.44 29.48
CA GLU A 28 -3.98 -5.26 29.59
C GLU A 28 -2.81 -4.46 30.15
N TYR A 29 -2.60 -3.25 29.57
CA TYR A 29 -1.48 -2.38 29.93
C TYR A 29 -1.87 -1.27 30.89
N ASN A 30 -3.05 -1.32 31.50
CA ASN A 30 -3.54 -0.35 32.47
C ASN A 30 -3.41 1.12 32.02
N ILE A 31 -3.69 1.41 30.72
CA ILE A 31 -3.52 2.74 30.13
C ILE A 31 -4.64 3.67 30.56
N CYS A 32 -4.32 4.68 31.37
CA CYS A 32 -5.28 5.63 31.91
C CYS A 32 -4.65 6.98 32.19
N PHE A 33 -5.47 8.03 32.33
CA PHE A 33 -5.06 9.35 32.81
C PHE A 33 -4.48 9.32 34.24
N THR A 34 -4.82 8.30 35.02
CA THR A 34 -4.40 8.14 36.41
C THR A 34 -3.19 7.25 36.59
N THR A 35 -2.77 6.54 35.55
CA THR A 35 -1.68 5.55 35.61
C THR A 35 -0.48 5.91 34.74
N VAL A 36 -0.71 6.60 33.62
CA VAL A 36 0.36 7.06 32.73
C VAL A 36 0.85 8.44 33.20
N SER A 37 2.16 8.58 33.39
CA SER A 37 2.75 9.85 33.80
C SER A 37 2.56 10.92 32.71
N ARG A 38 2.22 12.15 33.15
CA ARG A 38 2.14 13.32 32.28
C ARG A 38 3.55 13.89 32.03
N ALA A 39 4.40 13.16 31.35
CA ALA A 39 5.64 13.72 30.86
C ALA A 39 5.33 14.88 29.89
N LYS A 40 6.08 15.97 29.98
CA LYS A 40 6.03 17.02 28.94
C LYS A 40 6.40 16.34 27.63
N PRO A 41 5.65 16.61 26.53
CA PRO A 41 5.99 16.00 25.25
C PRO A 41 7.40 16.46 24.85
N SER A 42 8.38 15.59 25.02
CA SER A 42 9.68 15.72 24.40
C SER A 42 9.54 15.32 22.93
N LYS A 43 10.31 15.98 22.09
CA LYS A 43 10.40 15.59 20.68
C LYS A 43 11.71 14.86 20.50
N ASN A 44 11.66 13.70 19.87
CA ASN A 44 12.85 12.97 19.43
C ASN A 44 13.62 13.79 18.38
N ALA A 45 14.83 13.41 18.06
CA ALA A 45 15.68 14.03 17.06
C ALA A 45 14.99 14.21 15.69
N ASP A 46 14.03 13.33 15.38
CA ASP A 46 13.22 13.33 14.15
C ASP A 46 11.95 14.21 14.24
N GLY A 47 11.78 14.98 15.32
CA GLY A 47 10.63 15.88 15.52
C GLY A 47 9.32 15.18 15.92
N GLU A 48 9.32 13.86 16.08
CA GLU A 48 8.17 13.09 16.56
C GLU A 48 7.99 13.23 18.07
N THR A 49 6.73 13.27 18.51
CA THR A 49 6.40 13.32 19.94
C THR A 49 6.73 11.99 20.59
N GLU A 50 7.61 12.01 21.57
CA GLU A 50 7.98 10.84 22.36
C GLU A 50 6.74 10.21 23.03
N LEU A 51 6.61 8.88 22.93
CA LEU A 51 5.50 8.17 23.55
C LEU A 51 5.71 8.07 25.06
N PRO A 52 4.66 8.22 25.88
CA PRO A 52 4.77 8.04 27.32
C PRO A 52 5.13 6.57 27.63
N GLU A 53 5.85 6.38 28.72
CA GLU A 53 6.16 5.06 29.26
C GLU A 53 4.89 4.32 29.73
N LEU A 54 4.94 3.00 29.66
CA LEU A 54 3.87 2.16 30.20
C LEU A 54 3.77 2.33 31.70
N PRO A 55 2.55 2.24 32.27
CA PRO A 55 2.37 2.21 33.71
C PRO A 55 3.09 1.02 34.34
N ASP A 56 3.59 1.20 35.55
CA ASP A 56 4.15 0.10 36.35
C ASP A 56 3.06 -0.98 36.59
N SER A 57 3.45 -2.24 36.45
CA SER A 57 2.57 -3.40 36.64
C SER A 57 2.04 -3.55 38.08
N SER A 58 2.68 -2.87 39.05
CA SER A 58 2.26 -2.84 40.46
C SER A 58 1.09 -1.87 40.73
N LEU A 59 0.79 -0.95 39.80
CA LEU A 59 -0.26 0.04 39.99
C LEU A 59 -1.65 -0.58 39.94
N SER A 60 -2.53 -0.09 40.81
CA SER A 60 -3.95 -0.47 40.82
C SER A 60 -4.61 -0.09 39.49
N ALA A 61 -5.68 -0.79 39.12
CA ALA A 61 -6.40 -0.52 37.87
C ALA A 61 -6.90 0.93 37.80
N GLY A 62 -6.56 1.61 36.72
CA GLY A 62 -6.99 2.97 36.46
C GLY A 62 -8.50 3.08 36.20
N VAL A 63 -9.02 4.31 36.22
CA VAL A 63 -10.45 4.57 36.04
C VAL A 63 -10.93 4.10 34.67
N LEU A 64 -10.19 4.41 33.60
CA LEU A 64 -10.57 4.07 32.23
C LEU A 64 -10.59 2.54 32.00
N PRO A 65 -9.54 1.76 32.32
CA PRO A 65 -9.58 0.29 32.26
C PRO A 65 -10.74 -0.32 33.03
N THR A 66 -11.03 0.19 34.24
CA THR A 66 -12.13 -0.28 35.09
C THR A 66 -13.50 -0.06 34.42
N GLN A 67 -13.75 1.09 33.83
CA GLN A 67 -15.01 1.36 33.14
C GLN A 67 -15.16 0.54 31.84
N ILE A 68 -14.08 0.39 31.07
CA ILE A 68 -14.07 -0.47 29.87
C ILE A 68 -14.36 -1.92 30.24
N LYS A 69 -13.75 -2.43 31.33
CA LYS A 69 -14.02 -3.77 31.84
C LYS A 69 -15.51 -4.00 32.11
N LYS A 70 -16.17 -3.07 32.81
CA LYS A 70 -17.62 -3.14 33.07
C LYS A 70 -18.44 -3.23 31.78
N LEU A 71 -18.08 -2.43 30.74
CA LEU A 71 -18.78 -2.45 29.45
C LEU A 71 -18.57 -3.79 28.72
N VAL A 72 -17.34 -4.31 28.72
CA VAL A 72 -17.00 -5.60 28.08
C VAL A 72 -17.69 -6.76 28.79
N ASP A 73 -17.67 -6.78 30.12
CA ASP A 73 -18.32 -7.82 30.92
C ASP A 73 -19.86 -7.78 30.71
N SER A 74 -20.49 -6.60 30.76
CA SER A 74 -21.92 -6.46 30.46
C SER A 74 -22.26 -6.94 29.05
N ARG A 75 -21.41 -6.66 28.05
CA ARG A 75 -21.61 -7.18 26.69
C ARG A 75 -21.49 -8.70 26.63
N ARG A 76 -20.54 -9.29 27.37
CA ARG A 76 -20.37 -10.75 27.46
C ARG A 76 -21.60 -11.42 28.07
N GLU A 77 -22.22 -10.81 29.09
CA GLU A 77 -23.47 -11.26 29.69
C GLU A 77 -24.63 -11.19 28.67
N VAL A 78 -24.79 -10.07 27.97
CA VAL A 78 -25.83 -9.93 26.93
C VAL A 78 -25.65 -10.97 25.81
N LYS A 79 -24.41 -11.25 25.38
CA LYS A 79 -24.13 -12.30 24.41
C LYS A 79 -24.47 -13.71 24.92
N LYS A 80 -24.29 -13.99 26.23
CA LYS A 80 -24.74 -15.26 26.86
C LYS A 80 -26.26 -15.38 26.83
N LEU A 81 -26.98 -14.30 27.13
CA LEU A 81 -28.44 -14.26 27.06
C LEU A 81 -28.95 -14.50 25.64
N LEU A 82 -28.29 -13.93 24.61
CA LEU A 82 -28.65 -14.12 23.21
C LEU A 82 -28.54 -15.58 22.72
N LYS A 83 -27.74 -16.40 23.39
CA LYS A 83 -27.58 -17.84 23.09
C LYS A 83 -28.64 -18.73 23.74
N ALA A 84 -29.57 -18.16 24.52
CA ALA A 84 -30.64 -18.94 25.17
C ALA A 84 -31.73 -19.30 24.15
N ASP A 85 -32.13 -20.56 24.08
CA ASP A 85 -33.00 -21.14 23.06
C ASP A 85 -34.47 -20.64 23.09
N LYS A 86 -34.91 -19.98 24.19
CA LYS A 86 -36.31 -19.62 24.41
C LYS A 86 -36.63 -18.12 24.24
N LEU A 87 -35.84 -17.39 23.47
CA LEU A 87 -36.08 -15.96 23.27
C LEU A 87 -37.06 -15.70 22.13
N SER A 88 -38.02 -14.79 22.36
CA SER A 88 -38.88 -14.25 21.30
C SER A 88 -38.07 -13.39 20.29
N ALA A 89 -38.59 -13.21 19.08
CA ALA A 89 -37.95 -12.38 18.05
C ALA A 89 -37.70 -10.94 18.54
N GLY A 90 -38.65 -10.36 19.32
CA GLY A 90 -38.50 -9.03 19.90
C GLY A 90 -37.41 -8.91 20.95
N GLU A 91 -37.30 -9.92 21.84
CA GLU A 91 -36.24 -9.96 22.84
C GLU A 91 -34.86 -10.12 22.20
N LYS A 92 -34.72 -11.00 21.18
CA LYS A 92 -33.50 -11.15 20.39
C LYS A 92 -33.08 -9.83 19.75
N ALA A 93 -34.02 -9.10 19.14
CA ALA A 93 -33.76 -7.80 18.54
C ALA A 93 -33.28 -6.78 19.58
N SER A 94 -33.96 -6.69 20.74
CA SER A 94 -33.59 -5.78 21.84
C SER A 94 -32.20 -6.09 22.41
N LEU A 95 -31.90 -7.36 22.67
CA LEU A 95 -30.59 -7.78 23.16
C LEU A 95 -29.48 -7.54 22.12
N ASN A 96 -29.77 -7.72 20.84
CA ASN A 96 -28.84 -7.38 19.76
C ASN A 96 -28.52 -5.88 19.72
N ILE A 97 -29.51 -5.01 19.83
CA ILE A 97 -29.31 -3.56 19.91
C ILE A 97 -28.44 -3.23 21.14
N ARG A 98 -28.76 -3.82 22.31
CA ARG A 98 -28.00 -3.60 23.55
C ARG A 98 -26.53 -4.04 23.43
N GLN A 99 -26.23 -5.22 22.86
CA GLN A 99 -24.84 -5.67 22.67
C GLN A 99 -24.07 -4.80 21.67
N LEU A 100 -24.74 -4.28 20.62
CA LEU A 100 -24.15 -3.33 19.67
C LEU A 100 -23.86 -1.99 20.33
N ALA A 101 -24.78 -1.46 21.15
CA ALA A 101 -24.56 -0.22 21.89
C ALA A 101 -23.35 -0.34 22.84
N LEU A 102 -23.24 -1.44 23.58
CA LEU A 102 -22.09 -1.71 24.45
C LEU A 102 -20.78 -1.81 23.68
N LYS A 103 -20.80 -2.45 22.48
CA LYS A 103 -19.62 -2.52 21.58
C LYS A 103 -19.20 -1.13 21.12
N LEU A 104 -20.16 -0.31 20.68
CA LEU A 104 -19.92 1.06 20.23
C LEU A 104 -19.35 1.92 21.35
N THR A 105 -19.94 1.86 22.55
CA THR A 105 -19.50 2.64 23.70
C THR A 105 -18.07 2.28 24.09
N ALA A 106 -17.75 0.99 24.20
CA ALA A 106 -16.40 0.54 24.54
C ALA A 106 -15.34 1.00 23.52
N ASN A 107 -15.64 0.91 22.22
CA ASN A 107 -14.74 1.40 21.16
C ASN A 107 -14.64 2.93 21.11
N SER A 108 -15.74 3.64 21.43
CA SER A 108 -15.77 5.10 21.50
C SER A 108 -14.89 5.66 22.61
N MET A 109 -14.64 4.91 23.67
CA MET A 109 -13.71 5.34 24.74
C MET A 109 -12.31 5.60 24.18
N TYR A 110 -11.79 4.70 23.32
CA TYR A 110 -10.55 4.94 22.60
C TYR A 110 -10.67 6.12 21.63
N GLY A 111 -11.78 6.18 20.86
CA GLY A 111 -12.04 7.28 19.90
C GLY A 111 -12.01 8.65 20.56
N CYS A 112 -12.58 8.78 21.78
CA CYS A 112 -12.55 10.02 22.55
C CYS A 112 -11.14 10.47 22.94
N LEU A 113 -10.19 9.55 23.17
CA LEU A 113 -8.78 9.91 23.45
C LEU A 113 -8.09 10.55 22.25
N GLY A 114 -8.44 10.14 21.03
CA GLY A 114 -7.84 10.65 19.80
C GLY A 114 -8.54 11.86 19.19
N PHE A 115 -9.76 12.18 19.61
CA PHE A 115 -10.58 13.25 19.03
C PHE A 115 -10.33 14.59 19.71
N SER A 116 -9.81 15.56 18.96
CA SER A 116 -9.36 16.87 19.49
C SER A 116 -10.45 17.70 20.19
N TYR A 117 -11.72 17.52 19.81
CA TYR A 117 -12.86 18.22 20.43
C TYR A 117 -13.50 17.44 21.59
N SER A 118 -12.97 16.25 21.91
CA SER A 118 -13.45 15.47 23.05
C SER A 118 -12.98 16.08 24.36
N ARG A 119 -13.86 16.07 25.37
CA ARG A 119 -13.47 16.40 26.76
C ARG A 119 -12.40 15.49 27.34
N PHE A 120 -12.30 14.27 26.78
CA PHE A 120 -11.32 13.24 27.19
C PHE A 120 -10.14 13.15 26.21
N PHE A 121 -9.88 14.21 25.43
CA PHE A 121 -8.77 14.23 24.50
C PHE A 121 -7.43 14.04 25.18
N ALA A 122 -6.69 13.03 24.80
CA ALA A 122 -5.35 12.71 25.29
C ALA A 122 -4.55 11.98 24.18
N LYS A 123 -4.05 12.75 23.22
CA LYS A 123 -3.29 12.23 22.07
C LYS A 123 -2.17 11.26 22.48
N PRO A 124 -1.37 11.52 23.56
CA PRO A 124 -0.31 10.59 23.97
C PRO A 124 -0.84 9.21 24.36
N LEU A 125 -2.00 9.15 25.09
CA LEU A 125 -2.61 7.87 25.45
C LEU A 125 -3.14 7.13 24.23
N ALA A 126 -3.80 7.82 23.30
CA ALA A 126 -4.27 7.24 22.05
C ALA A 126 -3.10 6.69 21.20
N ALA A 127 -1.99 7.43 21.14
CA ALA A 127 -0.79 7.02 20.43
C ALA A 127 -0.15 5.77 21.08
N LEU A 128 -0.11 5.70 22.42
CA LEU A 128 0.38 4.54 23.16
C LEU A 128 -0.45 3.29 22.87
N VAL A 129 -1.78 3.40 22.84
CA VAL A 129 -2.69 2.29 22.50
C VAL A 129 -2.43 1.77 21.08
N THR A 130 -2.30 2.68 20.10
CA THR A 130 -2.03 2.28 18.71
C THR A 130 -0.63 1.71 18.51
N CYS A 131 0.37 2.21 19.24
CA CYS A 131 1.72 1.64 19.24
C CYS A 131 1.70 0.20 19.76
N LYS A 132 1.06 -0.04 20.90
CA LYS A 132 0.91 -1.40 21.45
C LYS A 132 0.11 -2.32 20.53
N GLY A 133 -0.94 -1.83 19.88
CA GLY A 133 -1.67 -2.60 18.88
C GLY A 133 -0.78 -3.02 17.71
N ARG A 134 0.11 -2.15 17.24
CA ARG A 134 1.09 -2.48 16.20
C ARG A 134 2.09 -3.54 16.68
N GLU A 135 2.63 -3.40 17.89
CA GLU A 135 3.57 -4.38 18.47
C GLU A 135 2.93 -5.76 18.58
N ILE A 136 1.69 -5.84 19.08
CA ILE A 136 0.93 -7.09 19.20
C ILE A 136 0.74 -7.75 17.85
N LEU A 137 0.36 -6.97 16.82
CA LEU A 137 0.17 -7.48 15.48
C LEU A 137 1.49 -8.01 14.88
N LEU A 138 2.61 -7.32 15.09
CA LEU A 138 3.93 -7.74 14.64
C LEU A 138 4.39 -9.01 15.37
N GLN A 139 4.22 -9.08 16.67
CA GLN A 139 4.55 -10.28 17.46
C GLN A 139 3.72 -11.49 17.02
N THR A 140 2.43 -11.28 16.75
CA THR A 140 1.54 -12.33 16.21
C THR A 140 2.01 -12.80 14.86
N ARG A 141 2.35 -11.89 13.93
CA ARG A 141 2.94 -12.24 12.63
C ARG A 141 4.22 -13.08 12.80
N ASP A 142 5.15 -12.62 13.61
CA ASP A 142 6.44 -13.29 13.80
C ASP A 142 6.28 -14.69 14.41
N LEU A 143 5.26 -14.86 15.27
CA LEU A 143 4.93 -16.17 15.84
C LEU A 143 4.34 -17.12 14.77
N ILE A 144 3.42 -16.63 13.93
CA ILE A 144 2.84 -17.41 12.83
C ILE A 144 3.91 -17.79 11.81
N GLN A 145 4.83 -16.88 11.49
CA GLN A 145 5.93 -17.16 10.57
C GLN A 145 6.92 -18.22 11.11
N LYS A 146 7.11 -18.29 12.44
CA LYS A 146 7.90 -19.37 13.07
C LYS A 146 7.26 -20.76 12.91
N MET A 147 5.95 -20.82 12.64
CA MET A 147 5.24 -22.07 12.31
C MET A 147 5.33 -22.42 10.81
N ASN A 148 6.16 -21.71 10.02
CA ASN A 148 6.27 -21.84 8.58
C ASN A 148 4.96 -21.53 7.82
N LEU A 149 4.09 -20.71 8.41
CA LEU A 149 2.87 -20.22 7.77
C LEU A 149 3.11 -18.79 7.27
N ASP A 150 2.52 -18.47 6.12
CA ASP A 150 2.71 -17.16 5.50
C ASP A 150 1.58 -16.19 5.86
N VAL A 151 1.96 -15.06 6.46
CA VAL A 151 1.02 -13.96 6.73
C VAL A 151 0.97 -13.05 5.51
N ILE A 152 -0.16 -13.02 4.83
CA ILE A 152 -0.35 -12.28 3.58
C ILE A 152 -0.82 -10.85 3.80
N TYR A 153 -1.56 -10.59 4.89
CA TYR A 153 -2.06 -9.27 5.23
C TYR A 153 -2.48 -9.19 6.71
N GLY A 154 -2.49 -7.99 7.25
CA GLY A 154 -3.02 -7.70 8.59
C GLY A 154 -3.52 -6.27 8.69
N ASP A 155 -4.78 -6.10 9.14
CA ASP A 155 -5.42 -4.79 9.26
C ASP A 155 -5.85 -4.53 10.70
N THR A 156 -5.18 -3.61 11.35
CA THR A 156 -5.48 -3.11 12.69
C THR A 156 -5.56 -4.19 13.77
N ASP A 157 -6.54 -5.07 13.73
CA ASP A 157 -6.89 -6.12 14.68
C ASP A 157 -6.96 -7.52 14.07
N SER A 158 -6.82 -7.65 12.75
CA SER A 158 -6.91 -8.92 12.04
C SER A 158 -5.61 -9.33 11.35
N VAL A 159 -5.43 -10.64 11.20
CA VAL A 159 -4.31 -11.27 10.48
C VAL A 159 -4.86 -12.32 9.53
N MET A 160 -4.44 -12.25 8.27
CA MET A 160 -4.79 -13.19 7.22
C MET A 160 -3.59 -14.10 6.92
N VAL A 161 -3.79 -15.40 7.07
CA VAL A 161 -2.75 -16.42 6.98
C VAL A 161 -3.04 -17.35 5.82
N ASN A 162 -2.10 -17.46 4.89
CA ASN A 162 -2.16 -18.48 3.86
C ASN A 162 -1.73 -19.82 4.46
N THR A 163 -2.65 -20.78 4.47
CA THR A 163 -2.43 -22.09 5.07
C THR A 163 -1.80 -23.08 4.10
N ASN A 164 -1.73 -22.75 2.81
CA ASN A 164 -1.34 -23.65 1.71
C ASN A 164 -2.12 -24.98 1.66
N SER A 165 -3.20 -25.12 2.44
CA SER A 165 -4.05 -26.30 2.50
C SER A 165 -5.35 -26.08 1.71
N VAL A 166 -5.93 -27.18 1.23
CA VAL A 166 -7.27 -27.26 0.62
C VAL A 166 -8.24 -28.02 1.51
N ASP A 167 -7.82 -28.45 2.69
CA ASP A 167 -8.65 -29.16 3.67
C ASP A 167 -9.14 -28.19 4.75
N TYR A 168 -10.47 -28.04 4.83
CA TYR A 168 -11.16 -27.16 5.78
C TYR A 168 -10.89 -27.52 7.25
N ASP A 169 -10.88 -28.81 7.58
CA ASP A 169 -10.69 -29.27 8.96
C ASP A 169 -9.24 -29.05 9.43
N GLU A 170 -8.27 -29.20 8.54
CA GLU A 170 -6.87 -28.89 8.80
C GLU A 170 -6.67 -27.40 9.07
N VAL A 171 -7.30 -26.53 8.28
CA VAL A 171 -7.23 -25.07 8.48
C VAL A 171 -7.76 -24.67 9.86
N PHE A 172 -8.88 -25.23 10.29
CA PHE A 172 -9.40 -24.97 11.64
C PHE A 172 -8.53 -25.56 12.75
N ARG A 173 -7.84 -26.67 12.51
CA ARG A 173 -6.85 -27.21 13.45
C ARG A 173 -5.69 -26.24 13.64
N LEU A 174 -5.11 -25.77 12.53
CA LEU A 174 -4.05 -24.76 12.53
C LEU A 174 -4.50 -23.46 13.21
N GLY A 175 -5.72 -23.00 12.92
CA GLY A 175 -6.30 -21.81 13.54
C GLY A 175 -6.40 -21.93 15.06
N ARG A 176 -6.84 -23.09 15.57
CA ARG A 176 -6.90 -23.37 17.02
C ARG A 176 -5.52 -23.41 17.67
N GLU A 177 -4.54 -23.93 16.97
CA GLU A 177 -3.16 -23.96 17.43
C GLU A 177 -2.57 -22.55 17.54
N ILE A 178 -2.71 -21.72 16.50
CA ILE A 178 -2.29 -20.31 16.51
C ILE A 178 -2.99 -19.54 17.62
N LYS A 179 -4.33 -19.66 17.72
CA LYS A 179 -5.14 -19.04 18.77
C LYS A 179 -4.61 -19.39 20.17
N THR A 180 -4.33 -20.66 20.40
CA THR A 180 -3.84 -21.14 21.70
C THR A 180 -2.47 -20.56 22.04
N MET A 181 -1.56 -20.49 21.06
CA MET A 181 -0.23 -19.94 21.26
C MET A 181 -0.23 -18.43 21.51
N VAL A 182 -0.99 -17.68 20.71
CA VAL A 182 -1.05 -16.22 20.83
C VAL A 182 -1.74 -15.83 22.15
N ASN A 183 -2.86 -16.48 22.50
CA ASN A 183 -3.61 -16.17 23.72
C ASN A 183 -2.84 -16.50 25.01
N LYS A 184 -1.81 -17.36 24.95
CA LYS A 184 -0.92 -17.59 26.10
C LYS A 184 0.01 -16.42 26.41
N LEU A 185 0.24 -15.52 25.45
CA LEU A 185 1.12 -14.35 25.64
C LEU A 185 0.47 -13.23 26.42
N TYR A 186 -0.85 -13.22 26.50
CA TYR A 186 -1.64 -12.12 27.08
C TYR A 186 -2.65 -12.61 28.10
N LYS A 187 -3.05 -11.73 29.00
CA LYS A 187 -4.05 -12.03 30.05
C LYS A 187 -5.48 -11.70 29.60
N LEU A 188 -5.63 -10.59 28.85
CA LEU A 188 -6.93 -10.02 28.50
C LEU A 188 -7.14 -9.88 26.98
N LEU A 189 -6.06 -10.00 26.19
CA LEU A 189 -6.14 -10.03 24.74
C LEU A 189 -6.51 -11.43 24.28
N GLU A 190 -7.46 -11.52 23.38
CA GLU A 190 -8.00 -12.78 22.90
C GLU A 190 -8.10 -12.74 21.36
N LEU A 191 -7.25 -13.54 20.71
CA LEU A 191 -7.33 -13.80 19.26
C LEU A 191 -8.35 -14.90 19.01
N ASP A 192 -9.21 -14.74 18.02
CA ASP A 192 -10.19 -15.75 17.62
C ASP A 192 -10.17 -15.99 16.11
N ILE A 193 -10.75 -17.11 15.68
CA ILE A 193 -10.98 -17.41 14.26
C ILE A 193 -12.24 -16.66 13.86
N ASP A 194 -12.12 -15.69 12.96
CA ASP A 194 -13.25 -14.91 12.45
C ASP A 194 -13.87 -15.56 11.19
N GLY A 195 -13.07 -16.29 10.41
CA GLY A 195 -13.55 -17.01 9.24
C GLY A 195 -12.45 -17.69 8.44
N VAL A 196 -12.88 -18.33 7.37
CA VAL A 196 -11.98 -18.97 6.39
C VAL A 196 -12.42 -18.54 5.00
N TYR A 197 -11.48 -18.12 4.19
CA TYR A 197 -11.71 -17.79 2.78
C TYR A 197 -11.24 -18.94 1.89
N ARG A 198 -12.08 -19.37 0.93
CA ARG A 198 -11.74 -20.36 -0.09
C ARG A 198 -10.84 -19.75 -1.15
N TYR A 199 -11.21 -18.55 -1.61
CA TYR A 199 -10.47 -17.75 -2.56
C TYR A 199 -10.29 -16.34 -2.02
N MET A 200 -9.17 -15.72 -2.34
CA MET A 200 -8.92 -14.33 -1.99
C MET A 200 -8.16 -13.62 -3.11
N LEU A 201 -8.70 -12.49 -3.56
CA LEU A 201 -8.04 -11.56 -4.47
C LEU A 201 -7.65 -10.32 -3.66
N LEU A 202 -6.37 -10.21 -3.30
CA LEU A 202 -5.84 -9.12 -2.49
C LEU A 202 -5.17 -8.07 -3.39
N LEU A 203 -5.77 -6.89 -3.49
CA LEU A 203 -5.29 -5.82 -4.37
C LEU A 203 -4.39 -4.82 -3.64
N LYS A 204 -4.90 -4.26 -2.54
CA LYS A 204 -4.21 -3.23 -1.72
C LYS A 204 -4.71 -3.28 -0.28
N LYS A 205 -4.06 -2.50 0.60
CA LYS A 205 -4.55 -2.27 1.98
C LYS A 205 -6.04 -1.92 1.97
N LYS A 206 -6.87 -2.69 2.68
CA LYS A 206 -8.34 -2.54 2.79
C LYS A 206 -9.12 -2.76 1.47
N LYS A 207 -8.50 -3.29 0.41
CA LYS A 207 -9.13 -3.55 -0.88
C LYS A 207 -8.90 -5.00 -1.30
N TYR A 208 -9.91 -5.83 -1.13
CA TYR A 208 -9.88 -7.23 -1.50
C TYR A 208 -11.28 -7.79 -1.79
N ALA A 209 -11.34 -8.86 -2.55
CA ALA A 209 -12.49 -9.72 -2.67
C ALA A 209 -12.13 -11.10 -2.10
N ALA A 210 -13.08 -11.75 -1.44
CA ALA A 210 -12.88 -13.08 -0.89
C ALA A 210 -14.17 -13.91 -0.95
N VAL A 211 -14.04 -15.22 -1.02
CA VAL A 211 -15.15 -16.17 -0.88
C VAL A 211 -15.03 -16.77 0.50
N THR A 212 -15.92 -16.37 1.40
CA THR A 212 -16.03 -16.90 2.76
C THR A 212 -16.71 -18.27 2.73
N VAL A 213 -16.19 -19.20 3.49
CA VAL A 213 -16.74 -20.54 3.63
C VAL A 213 -17.17 -20.77 5.06
N GLU A 214 -18.44 -21.15 5.22
CA GLU A 214 -19.02 -21.56 6.51
C GLU A 214 -19.60 -22.97 6.38
N ARG A 215 -19.36 -23.79 7.41
CA ARG A 215 -19.97 -25.13 7.45
C ARG A 215 -21.35 -25.02 8.11
N GLU A 216 -22.38 -25.44 7.41
CA GLU A 216 -23.74 -25.52 7.98
C GLU A 216 -23.83 -26.67 9.00
N ASP A 217 -24.19 -26.35 10.24
CA ASP A 217 -24.27 -27.32 11.35
C ASP A 217 -25.24 -28.48 11.09
N SER A 218 -26.29 -28.23 10.27
CA SER A 218 -27.36 -29.21 10.00
C SER A 218 -27.01 -30.22 8.91
N THR A 219 -26.32 -29.78 7.85
CA THR A 219 -26.07 -30.61 6.65
C THR A 219 -24.59 -30.95 6.46
N GLY A 220 -23.68 -30.30 7.19
CA GLY A 220 -22.24 -30.41 7.02
C GLY A 220 -21.72 -29.84 5.69
N LYS A 221 -22.60 -29.23 4.85
CA LYS A 221 -22.21 -28.61 3.60
C LYS A 221 -21.49 -27.30 3.83
N LEU A 222 -20.53 -27.01 2.95
CA LEU A 222 -19.84 -25.74 2.93
C LEU A 222 -20.69 -24.74 2.13
N LEU A 223 -21.09 -23.66 2.79
CA LEU A 223 -21.79 -22.53 2.17
C LEU A 223 -20.76 -21.46 1.81
N GLU A 224 -20.78 -21.04 0.56
CA GLU A 224 -19.88 -20.03 0.03
C GLU A 224 -20.60 -18.70 -0.12
N THR A 225 -20.01 -17.63 0.42
CA THR A 225 -20.50 -16.25 0.26
C THR A 225 -19.38 -15.33 -0.19
N THR A 226 -19.68 -14.45 -1.15
CA THR A 226 -18.68 -13.52 -1.67
C THR A 226 -18.68 -12.24 -0.84
N GLU A 227 -17.55 -11.89 -0.27
CA GLU A 227 -17.29 -10.62 0.40
C GLU A 227 -16.45 -9.69 -0.46
N LEU A 228 -16.89 -8.42 -0.56
CA LEU A 228 -16.19 -7.36 -1.27
C LEU A 228 -15.85 -6.24 -0.29
N LYS A 229 -14.58 -5.98 -0.06
CA LYS A 229 -14.11 -4.94 0.88
C LYS A 229 -13.36 -3.83 0.14
N GLY A 230 -13.88 -2.60 0.25
CA GLY A 230 -13.22 -1.39 -0.25
C GLY A 230 -12.99 -1.29 -1.76
N LEU A 231 -13.54 -2.20 -2.54
CA LEU A 231 -13.41 -2.22 -4.00
C LEU A 231 -14.26 -1.11 -4.62
N ASP A 232 -13.80 -0.62 -5.77
CA ASP A 232 -14.47 0.47 -6.49
C ASP A 232 -15.89 0.09 -6.93
N ILE A 233 -16.14 -1.17 -7.26
CA ILE A 233 -17.46 -1.70 -7.66
C ILE A 233 -18.54 -1.60 -6.58
N VAL A 234 -18.18 -1.38 -5.32
CA VAL A 234 -19.13 -1.18 -4.22
C VAL A 234 -19.55 0.29 -4.11
N ARG A 235 -18.87 1.20 -4.80
CA ARG A 235 -19.07 2.63 -4.71
C ARG A 235 -20.08 3.10 -5.78
N ARG A 236 -20.97 4.00 -5.39
CA ARG A 236 -21.98 4.59 -6.30
C ARG A 236 -21.40 5.55 -7.36
N ASP A 237 -20.11 5.88 -7.26
CA ASP A 237 -19.40 6.76 -8.20
C ASP A 237 -19.19 6.11 -9.58
N TRP A 238 -19.38 4.80 -9.67
CA TRP A 238 -19.30 4.01 -10.89
C TRP A 238 -20.68 3.67 -11.43
N SER A 239 -20.80 3.51 -12.75
CA SER A 239 -22.04 3.04 -13.37
C SER A 239 -22.36 1.61 -12.92
N GLN A 240 -23.65 1.25 -12.93
CA GLN A 240 -24.08 -0.12 -12.59
C GLN A 240 -23.45 -1.14 -13.56
N LEU A 241 -23.35 -0.79 -14.85
CA LEU A 241 -22.65 -1.59 -15.86
C LEU A 241 -21.21 -1.94 -15.45
N ALA A 242 -20.44 -0.94 -14.99
CA ALA A 242 -19.06 -1.17 -14.55
C ALA A 242 -19.00 -2.02 -13.26
N ALA A 243 -19.95 -1.81 -12.35
CA ALA A 243 -20.03 -2.60 -11.11
C ALA A 243 -20.41 -4.06 -11.41
N ASP A 244 -21.34 -4.31 -12.31
CA ASP A 244 -21.77 -5.67 -12.69
C ASP A 244 -20.69 -6.40 -13.49
N ALA A 245 -20.02 -5.71 -14.41
CA ALA A 245 -18.85 -6.22 -15.12
C ALA A 245 -17.75 -6.64 -14.13
N GLY A 246 -17.44 -5.79 -13.15
CA GLY A 246 -16.45 -6.10 -12.12
C GLY A 246 -16.86 -7.28 -11.24
N ARG A 247 -18.13 -7.38 -10.82
CA ARG A 247 -18.63 -8.55 -10.06
C ARG A 247 -18.50 -9.84 -10.86
N LYS A 248 -18.85 -9.81 -12.15
CA LYS A 248 -18.72 -10.99 -13.01
C LYS A 248 -17.26 -11.38 -13.20
N VAL A 249 -16.36 -10.41 -13.42
CA VAL A 249 -14.92 -10.67 -13.51
C VAL A 249 -14.40 -11.31 -12.21
N ILE A 250 -14.78 -10.80 -11.03
CA ILE A 250 -14.42 -11.42 -9.75
C ILE A 250 -14.93 -12.87 -9.69
N SER A 251 -16.18 -13.13 -10.09
CA SER A 251 -16.72 -14.48 -10.07
C SER A 251 -16.00 -15.45 -11.03
N LEU A 252 -15.48 -14.92 -12.15
CA LEU A 252 -14.68 -15.70 -13.11
C LEU A 252 -13.26 -15.97 -12.60
N ILE A 253 -12.68 -15.03 -11.84
CA ILE A 253 -11.38 -15.22 -11.19
C ILE A 253 -11.48 -16.25 -10.05
N MET A 254 -12.54 -16.18 -9.24
CA MET A 254 -12.75 -17.00 -8.05
C MET A 254 -13.51 -18.30 -8.36
N CYS A 255 -13.00 -19.09 -9.29
CA CYS A 255 -13.57 -20.40 -9.65
C CYS A 255 -12.49 -21.48 -9.73
N ASP A 256 -12.90 -22.74 -9.64
CA ASP A 256 -12.00 -23.92 -9.70
C ASP A 256 -11.50 -24.26 -11.12
N SER A 257 -11.47 -23.28 -12.04
CA SER A 257 -11.02 -23.49 -13.41
C SER A 257 -9.52 -23.28 -13.55
N SER A 258 -8.91 -23.84 -14.60
CA SER A 258 -7.51 -23.55 -14.94
C SER A 258 -7.33 -22.09 -15.32
N GLU A 259 -6.11 -21.59 -15.23
CA GLU A 259 -5.76 -20.20 -15.52
C GLU A 259 -6.16 -19.79 -16.94
N ASP A 260 -5.85 -20.62 -17.94
CA ASP A 260 -6.21 -20.37 -19.34
C ASP A 260 -7.72 -20.23 -19.55
N VAL A 261 -8.51 -21.11 -18.90
CA VAL A 261 -9.99 -21.06 -18.98
C VAL A 261 -10.54 -19.81 -18.32
N ARG A 262 -9.98 -19.40 -17.19
CA ARG A 262 -10.35 -18.13 -16.52
C ARG A 262 -10.06 -16.92 -17.40
N LEU A 263 -8.87 -16.86 -17.99
CA LEU A 263 -8.47 -15.77 -18.89
C LEU A 263 -9.39 -15.68 -20.11
N ALA A 264 -9.66 -16.82 -20.77
CA ALA A 264 -10.57 -16.89 -21.92
C ALA A 264 -11.98 -16.41 -21.55
N ALA A 265 -12.53 -16.86 -20.42
CA ALA A 265 -13.86 -16.46 -19.96
C ALA A 265 -13.96 -14.96 -19.62
N ILE A 266 -12.90 -14.36 -19.06
CA ILE A 266 -12.85 -12.93 -18.80
C ILE A 266 -12.82 -12.14 -20.13
N GLN A 267 -12.04 -12.58 -21.12
CA GLN A 267 -11.95 -11.95 -22.43
C GLN A 267 -13.31 -11.99 -23.15
N GLU A 268 -13.93 -13.15 -23.22
CA GLU A 268 -15.26 -13.35 -23.81
C GLU A 268 -16.31 -12.43 -23.17
N HIS A 269 -16.29 -12.33 -21.83
CA HIS A 269 -17.20 -11.46 -21.10
C HIS A 269 -17.01 -9.98 -21.44
N LEU A 270 -15.76 -9.50 -21.54
CA LEU A 270 -15.46 -8.10 -21.88
C LEU A 270 -15.83 -7.77 -23.33
N GLU A 271 -15.58 -8.68 -24.26
CA GLU A 271 -15.99 -8.55 -25.65
C GLU A 271 -17.52 -8.51 -25.79
N ALA A 272 -18.23 -9.34 -25.05
CA ALA A 272 -19.70 -9.33 -25.03
C ALA A 272 -20.25 -8.00 -24.50
N ILE A 273 -19.68 -7.44 -23.43
CA ILE A 273 -20.11 -6.11 -22.91
C ILE A 273 -19.85 -5.01 -23.94
N LYS A 274 -18.69 -5.03 -24.59
CA LYS A 274 -18.38 -4.08 -25.67
C LYS A 274 -19.44 -4.12 -26.78
N VAL A 275 -19.80 -5.31 -27.27
CA VAL A 275 -20.82 -5.47 -28.31
C VAL A 275 -22.17 -4.94 -27.84
N GLN A 276 -22.62 -5.31 -26.63
CA GLN A 276 -23.89 -4.83 -26.07
C GLN A 276 -23.95 -3.30 -25.94
N LEU A 277 -22.83 -2.67 -25.55
CA LEU A 277 -22.74 -1.22 -25.40
C LEU A 277 -22.78 -0.51 -26.77
N LEU A 278 -22.05 -1.03 -27.78
CA LEU A 278 -22.02 -0.49 -29.14
C LEU A 278 -23.37 -0.63 -29.85
N GLU A 279 -24.10 -1.72 -29.59
CA GLU A 279 -25.44 -1.96 -30.14
C GLU A 279 -26.54 -1.19 -29.40
N GLY A 280 -26.20 -0.45 -28.33
CA GLY A 280 -27.18 0.28 -27.52
C GLY A 280 -28.15 -0.60 -26.71
N LYS A 281 -27.81 -1.86 -26.48
CA LYS A 281 -28.64 -2.83 -25.74
C LYS A 281 -28.58 -2.64 -24.22
N VAL A 282 -27.69 -1.80 -23.72
CA VAL A 282 -27.53 -1.52 -22.28
C VAL A 282 -28.59 -0.51 -21.84
N ALA A 283 -29.32 -0.86 -20.78
CA ALA A 283 -30.35 0.03 -20.27
C ALA A 283 -29.76 1.32 -19.69
N LEU A 284 -30.41 2.46 -19.94
CA LEU A 284 -29.95 3.79 -19.52
C LEU A 284 -29.72 3.87 -18.00
N LYS A 285 -30.51 3.15 -17.19
CA LYS A 285 -30.35 3.05 -15.72
C LYS A 285 -29.01 2.46 -15.31
N ASP A 286 -28.46 1.53 -16.11
CA ASP A 286 -27.22 0.81 -15.81
C ASP A 286 -25.99 1.65 -16.19
N LEU A 287 -26.18 2.66 -17.03
CA LEU A 287 -25.17 3.65 -17.41
C LEU A 287 -25.13 4.85 -16.45
N ALA A 288 -26.16 5.03 -15.61
CA ALA A 288 -26.26 6.16 -14.71
C ALA A 288 -25.17 6.15 -13.62
N ILE A 289 -24.46 7.27 -13.52
CA ILE A 289 -23.45 7.52 -12.48
C ILE A 289 -24.10 8.39 -11.40
N THR A 290 -23.96 8.01 -10.13
CA THR A 290 -24.56 8.71 -9.00
C THR A 290 -23.51 9.37 -8.13
N LYS A 291 -23.56 10.70 -7.97
CA LYS A 291 -22.68 11.45 -7.06
C LYS A 291 -23.46 12.36 -6.13
N SER A 292 -22.96 12.48 -4.88
CA SER A 292 -23.56 13.38 -3.88
C SER A 292 -22.89 14.76 -3.94
N LEU A 293 -23.72 15.80 -3.77
CA LEU A 293 -23.27 17.17 -3.62
C LEU A 293 -22.76 17.37 -2.17
N THR A 294 -21.50 17.72 -2.00
CA THR A 294 -20.92 18.02 -0.68
C THR A 294 -21.13 19.47 -0.26
N LYS A 295 -21.42 20.36 -1.23
CA LYS A 295 -21.72 21.78 -1.06
C LYS A 295 -22.88 22.15 -1.96
N ASP A 296 -23.45 23.34 -1.78
CA ASP A 296 -24.41 23.86 -2.76
C ASP A 296 -23.73 24.04 -4.12
N PRO A 297 -24.43 23.76 -5.24
CA PRO A 297 -23.83 23.81 -6.59
C PRO A 297 -23.16 25.15 -6.92
N ALA A 298 -23.66 26.25 -6.32
CA ALA A 298 -23.12 27.59 -6.51
C ALA A 298 -21.76 27.80 -5.80
N ASP A 299 -21.44 27.02 -4.75
CA ASP A 299 -20.27 27.21 -3.89
C ASP A 299 -19.03 26.38 -4.31
N TYR A 300 -19.14 25.63 -5.39
CA TYR A 300 -17.99 24.89 -5.92
C TYR A 300 -17.03 25.82 -6.68
N ALA A 301 -15.74 25.70 -6.41
CA ALA A 301 -14.71 26.53 -7.06
C ALA A 301 -14.60 26.20 -8.56
N ASP A 302 -14.60 24.90 -8.91
CA ASP A 302 -14.48 24.42 -10.28
C ASP A 302 -15.79 23.75 -10.76
N LYS A 303 -16.74 24.60 -11.18
CA LYS A 303 -18.06 24.15 -11.61
C LYS A 303 -18.03 23.43 -12.96
N LYS A 304 -17.06 23.77 -13.85
CA LYS A 304 -16.96 23.23 -15.21
C LYS A 304 -16.32 21.85 -15.27
N ALA A 305 -15.47 21.51 -14.34
CA ALA A 305 -14.77 20.21 -14.30
C ALA A 305 -15.61 19.10 -13.64
N LEU A 306 -16.70 19.44 -12.95
CA LEU A 306 -17.49 18.49 -12.16
C LEU A 306 -18.85 18.20 -12.82
N PRO A 307 -19.03 17.01 -13.44
CA PRO A 307 -20.24 16.65 -14.19
C PRO A 307 -21.53 16.81 -13.36
N HIS A 308 -21.56 16.26 -12.13
CA HIS A 308 -22.72 16.30 -11.24
C HIS A 308 -23.09 17.74 -10.80
N VAL A 309 -22.11 18.64 -10.70
CA VAL A 309 -22.36 20.05 -10.35
C VAL A 309 -23.01 20.78 -11.54
N GLN A 310 -22.51 20.53 -12.76
CA GLN A 310 -23.11 21.12 -13.96
C GLN A 310 -24.54 20.68 -14.17
N VAL A 311 -24.82 19.38 -14.03
CA VAL A 311 -26.19 18.84 -14.11
C VAL A 311 -27.08 19.46 -13.04
N ALA A 312 -26.60 19.56 -11.79
CA ALA A 312 -27.36 20.18 -10.69
C ALA A 312 -27.64 21.66 -10.95
N MET A 313 -26.68 22.43 -11.47
CA MET A 313 -26.90 23.82 -11.82
C MET A 313 -27.94 23.99 -12.94
N ARG A 314 -27.87 23.13 -13.98
CA ARG A 314 -28.82 23.15 -15.09
C ARG A 314 -30.24 22.80 -14.62
N MET A 315 -30.38 21.76 -13.78
CA MET A 315 -31.66 21.40 -13.17
C MET A 315 -32.22 22.52 -12.29
N ASN A 316 -31.37 23.18 -11.50
CA ASN A 316 -31.80 24.32 -10.66
C ASN A 316 -32.23 25.52 -11.48
N SER A 317 -31.73 25.68 -12.71
CA SER A 317 -32.14 26.77 -13.63
C SER A 317 -33.43 26.46 -14.38
N SER A 318 -33.77 25.18 -14.57
CA SER A 318 -34.95 24.74 -15.32
C SER A 318 -36.27 24.81 -14.52
N GLY A 319 -36.24 25.31 -13.29
CA GLY A 319 -37.45 25.52 -12.46
C GLY A 319 -37.95 24.28 -11.71
N GLY A 320 -37.23 23.17 -11.71
CA GLY A 320 -37.52 21.94 -10.96
C GLY A 320 -37.16 22.01 -9.48
N LYS A 321 -37.10 20.84 -8.82
CA LYS A 321 -36.64 20.71 -7.44
C LYS A 321 -35.20 21.20 -7.33
N LYS A 322 -34.97 22.24 -6.51
CA LYS A 322 -33.60 22.78 -6.29
C LYS A 322 -32.76 21.78 -5.52
N LEU A 323 -31.68 21.31 -6.15
CA LEU A 323 -30.68 20.46 -5.56
C LEU A 323 -29.73 21.28 -4.68
N LYS A 324 -29.44 20.77 -3.47
CA LYS A 324 -28.63 21.40 -2.42
C LYS A 324 -27.51 20.46 -1.94
N ALA A 325 -26.69 20.96 -1.04
CA ALA A 325 -25.71 20.15 -0.32
C ALA A 325 -26.39 18.93 0.35
N GLY A 326 -25.80 17.74 0.17
CA GLY A 326 -26.33 16.46 0.66
C GLY A 326 -27.21 15.70 -0.34
N ASP A 327 -27.73 16.35 -1.38
CA ASP A 327 -28.52 15.68 -2.43
C ASP A 327 -27.62 14.85 -3.35
N THR A 328 -28.21 13.84 -3.98
CA THR A 328 -27.53 12.99 -4.98
C THR A 328 -28.00 13.34 -6.38
N VAL A 329 -27.05 13.38 -7.31
CA VAL A 329 -27.28 13.66 -8.73
C VAL A 329 -26.96 12.42 -9.55
N GLN A 330 -27.91 12.00 -10.39
CA GLN A 330 -27.72 10.93 -11.37
C GLN A 330 -27.50 11.55 -12.75
N TYR A 331 -26.44 11.13 -13.43
CA TYR A 331 -26.13 11.63 -14.75
C TYR A 331 -25.52 10.54 -15.63
N VAL A 332 -25.60 10.75 -16.92
CA VAL A 332 -24.96 9.97 -17.98
C VAL A 332 -24.14 10.89 -18.86
N ILE A 333 -23.10 10.36 -19.51
CA ILE A 333 -22.28 11.11 -20.46
C ILE A 333 -22.76 10.80 -21.88
N CYS A 334 -23.04 11.85 -22.64
CA CYS A 334 -23.58 11.74 -23.99
C CYS A 334 -22.67 12.39 -25.03
N GLU A 335 -22.80 11.97 -26.26
CA GLU A 335 -22.31 12.67 -27.44
C GLU A 335 -23.37 13.64 -27.93
N ASP A 336 -23.08 14.94 -27.83
CA ASP A 336 -23.97 16.03 -28.23
C ASP A 336 -23.47 16.83 -29.42
N GLY A 337 -22.35 16.41 -30.03
CA GLY A 337 -21.71 17.10 -31.15
C GLY A 337 -21.00 18.42 -30.79
N SER A 338 -20.97 18.80 -29.51
CA SER A 338 -20.40 20.09 -29.07
C SER A 338 -18.88 20.15 -29.09
N GLY A 339 -18.18 19.01 -29.18
CA GLY A 339 -16.71 18.93 -29.05
C GLY A 339 -16.17 19.26 -27.66
N LEU A 340 -17.06 19.46 -26.67
CA LEU A 340 -16.67 19.72 -25.29
C LEU A 340 -16.11 18.46 -24.62
N SER A 341 -15.41 18.65 -23.49
CA SER A 341 -14.89 17.51 -22.71
C SER A 341 -16.03 16.61 -22.20
N ALA A 342 -15.77 15.32 -22.04
CA ALA A 342 -16.78 14.35 -21.56
C ALA A 342 -17.43 14.80 -20.24
N THR A 343 -16.69 15.46 -19.34
CA THR A 343 -17.22 16.00 -18.07
C THR A 343 -18.27 17.10 -18.28
N GLN A 344 -18.22 17.82 -19.39
CA GLN A 344 -19.17 18.89 -19.73
C GLN A 344 -20.39 18.37 -20.50
N ARG A 345 -20.30 17.19 -21.09
CA ARG A 345 -21.38 16.51 -21.81
C ARG A 345 -22.20 15.57 -20.90
N ALA A 346 -22.29 15.92 -19.63
CA ALA A 346 -23.09 15.20 -18.63
C ALA A 346 -24.54 15.69 -18.67
N TYR A 347 -25.50 14.76 -18.72
CA TYR A 347 -26.94 15.04 -18.74
C TYR A 347 -27.67 14.22 -17.67
N HIS A 348 -28.75 14.79 -17.10
CA HIS A 348 -29.58 14.02 -16.18
C HIS A 348 -30.28 12.88 -16.94
N VAL A 349 -30.50 11.75 -16.28
CA VAL A 349 -31.16 10.58 -16.90
C VAL A 349 -32.48 10.94 -17.57
N ASP A 350 -33.26 11.84 -16.96
CA ASP A 350 -34.56 12.25 -17.49
C ASP A 350 -34.42 13.22 -18.70
N GLU A 351 -33.35 14.03 -18.77
CA GLU A 351 -33.03 14.85 -19.95
C GLU A 351 -32.76 13.97 -21.19
N VAL A 352 -32.01 12.87 -20.97
CA VAL A 352 -31.69 11.94 -22.07
C VAL A 352 -32.94 11.16 -22.53
N LYS A 353 -33.81 10.76 -21.61
CA LYS A 353 -35.07 10.10 -21.99
C LYS A 353 -36.02 11.00 -22.78
N ALA A 354 -35.98 12.31 -22.51
CA ALA A 354 -36.80 13.28 -23.19
C ALA A 354 -36.24 13.75 -24.55
N SER A 355 -34.99 13.44 -24.84
CA SER A 355 -34.30 13.89 -26.05
C SER A 355 -34.02 12.71 -26.99
N GLU A 356 -34.40 12.87 -28.26
CA GLU A 356 -34.08 11.89 -29.32
C GLU A 356 -32.69 12.11 -29.94
N THR A 357 -32.04 13.24 -29.68
CA THR A 357 -30.78 13.65 -30.30
C THR A 357 -29.55 13.26 -29.49
N LEU A 358 -29.71 13.05 -28.16
CA LEU A 358 -28.59 12.71 -27.29
C LEU A 358 -28.27 11.22 -27.37
N LYS A 359 -27.07 10.90 -27.86
CA LYS A 359 -26.54 9.54 -27.90
C LYS A 359 -25.57 9.31 -26.75
N ILE A 360 -25.52 8.10 -26.23
CA ILE A 360 -24.57 7.71 -25.17
C ILE A 360 -23.13 7.73 -25.72
N ASP A 361 -22.19 8.33 -25.00
CA ASP A 361 -20.77 8.29 -25.30
C ASP A 361 -20.18 6.92 -24.92
N THR A 362 -20.26 5.97 -25.85
CA THR A 362 -19.79 4.58 -25.64
C THR A 362 -18.31 4.52 -25.35
N GLN A 363 -17.51 5.39 -26.00
CA GLN A 363 -16.07 5.47 -25.80
C GLN A 363 -15.71 5.89 -24.35
N TYR A 364 -16.46 6.82 -23.79
CA TYR A 364 -16.31 7.21 -22.38
C TYR A 364 -16.58 6.03 -21.44
N TYR A 365 -17.65 5.27 -21.66
CA TYR A 365 -17.99 4.14 -20.79
C TYR A 365 -16.95 3.02 -20.90
N LEU A 366 -16.45 2.72 -22.09
CA LEU A 366 -15.39 1.73 -22.28
C LEU A 366 -14.09 2.17 -21.61
N SER A 367 -13.64 3.41 -21.83
CA SER A 367 -12.32 3.90 -21.41
C SER A 367 -12.27 4.41 -19.97
N GLN A 368 -13.36 5.02 -19.45
CA GLN A 368 -13.34 5.70 -18.15
C GLN A 368 -14.18 4.98 -17.09
N GLN A 369 -15.07 4.07 -17.46
CA GLN A 369 -15.91 3.33 -16.53
C GLN A 369 -15.51 1.86 -16.46
N LEU A 370 -15.46 1.13 -17.56
CA LEU A 370 -15.15 -0.30 -17.60
C LEU A 370 -13.66 -0.58 -17.42
N HIS A 371 -12.83 -0.02 -18.27
CA HIS A 371 -11.39 -0.30 -18.27
C HIS A 371 -10.73 -0.09 -16.89
N PRO A 372 -10.91 1.05 -16.17
CA PRO A 372 -10.23 1.28 -14.90
C PRO A 372 -10.69 0.32 -13.80
N VAL A 373 -11.95 -0.10 -13.82
CA VAL A 373 -12.51 -1.05 -12.84
C VAL A 373 -11.94 -2.43 -13.06
N VAL A 374 -12.02 -2.94 -14.31
CA VAL A 374 -11.55 -4.29 -14.66
C VAL A 374 -10.04 -4.38 -14.53
N SER A 375 -9.28 -3.43 -15.07
CA SER A 375 -7.82 -3.44 -15.03
C SER A 375 -7.26 -3.48 -13.59
N ARG A 376 -7.91 -2.79 -12.62
CA ARG A 376 -7.51 -2.89 -11.21
C ARG A 376 -7.82 -4.23 -10.58
N LEU A 377 -8.90 -4.90 -11.00
CA LEU A 377 -9.25 -6.22 -10.50
C LEU A 377 -8.34 -7.32 -11.07
N THR A 378 -7.90 -7.16 -12.31
CA THR A 378 -7.03 -8.13 -12.99
C THR A 378 -5.54 -7.85 -12.82
N GLU A 379 -5.14 -6.72 -12.15
CA GLU A 379 -3.74 -6.36 -11.90
C GLU A 379 -2.88 -7.52 -11.34
N PRO A 380 -3.37 -8.36 -10.40
CA PRO A 380 -2.58 -9.47 -9.87
C PRO A 380 -2.65 -10.75 -10.72
N ILE A 381 -3.38 -10.75 -11.83
CA ILE A 381 -3.58 -11.95 -12.69
C ILE A 381 -2.60 -11.88 -13.86
N GLU A 382 -1.71 -12.85 -13.95
CA GLU A 382 -0.78 -12.95 -15.07
C GLU A 382 -1.54 -13.10 -16.40
N GLY A 383 -1.07 -12.45 -17.44
CA GLY A 383 -1.70 -12.49 -18.75
C GLY A 383 -2.96 -11.62 -18.93
N MET A 384 -3.39 -10.83 -17.92
CA MET A 384 -4.54 -9.92 -18.03
C MET A 384 -4.18 -8.49 -17.63
N GLU A 385 -3.08 -8.00 -18.17
CA GLU A 385 -2.60 -6.64 -17.98
C GLU A 385 -3.56 -5.59 -18.55
N GLY A 386 -3.45 -4.33 -18.10
CA GLY A 386 -4.32 -3.23 -18.55
C GLY A 386 -4.38 -3.05 -20.07
N ALA A 387 -3.29 -3.29 -20.79
CA ALA A 387 -3.26 -3.26 -22.24
C ALA A 387 -4.12 -4.36 -22.88
N ARG A 388 -4.14 -5.56 -22.30
CA ARG A 388 -4.98 -6.67 -22.78
C ARG A 388 -6.46 -6.43 -22.50
N VAL A 389 -6.78 -5.90 -21.31
CA VAL A 389 -8.15 -5.43 -21.00
C VAL A 389 -8.60 -4.37 -22.00
N ALA A 390 -7.74 -3.42 -22.37
CA ALA A 390 -8.03 -2.40 -23.37
C ALA A 390 -8.32 -3.02 -24.75
N ALA A 391 -7.51 -4.00 -25.17
CA ALA A 391 -7.72 -4.72 -26.44
C ALA A 391 -9.09 -5.41 -26.47
N CYS A 392 -9.48 -6.13 -25.40
CA CYS A 392 -10.79 -6.79 -25.31
C CYS A 392 -11.95 -5.78 -25.41
N LEU A 393 -11.80 -4.60 -24.80
CA LEU A 393 -12.77 -3.54 -24.87
C LEU A 393 -12.72 -2.75 -26.21
N GLY A 394 -11.79 -3.05 -27.11
CA GLY A 394 -11.62 -2.37 -28.39
C GLY A 394 -11.02 -0.97 -28.25
N LEU A 395 -10.33 -0.71 -27.16
CA LEU A 395 -9.52 0.48 -26.95
C LEU A 395 -8.11 0.26 -27.51
N ASP A 396 -7.39 1.35 -27.77
CA ASP A 396 -6.00 1.27 -28.22
C ASP A 396 -5.09 0.76 -27.08
N PRO A 397 -4.51 -0.46 -27.18
CA PRO A 397 -3.71 -1.04 -26.10
C PRO A 397 -2.46 -0.23 -25.76
N ASP A 398 -1.90 0.51 -26.72
CA ASP A 398 -0.68 1.28 -26.52
C ASP A 398 -0.89 2.45 -25.55
N GLN A 399 -2.12 2.92 -25.40
CA GLN A 399 -2.48 3.95 -24.41
C GLN A 399 -2.54 3.41 -23.00
N TYR A 400 -2.70 2.09 -22.84
CA TYR A 400 -2.88 1.38 -21.57
C TYR A 400 -1.76 0.39 -21.27
N LYS A 401 -0.76 0.27 -22.16
CA LYS A 401 0.49 -0.36 -21.76
C LYS A 401 0.94 0.37 -20.52
N SER A 402 1.03 -0.35 -19.40
CA SER A 402 1.52 0.23 -18.18
C SER A 402 2.91 0.79 -18.52
N ARG A 403 2.96 2.08 -18.69
CA ARG A 403 4.18 2.83 -18.44
C ARG A 403 4.41 2.47 -17.00
N ALA A 404 5.41 1.63 -16.73
CA ALA A 404 5.86 1.46 -15.37
C ALA A 404 5.99 2.89 -14.86
N PRO A 405 5.12 3.35 -13.95
CA PRO A 405 5.28 4.68 -13.41
C PRO A 405 6.59 4.56 -12.69
N VAL A 406 7.55 5.36 -13.08
CA VAL A 406 8.82 5.54 -12.38
C VAL A 406 8.59 5.82 -10.89
N ASP A 407 7.35 6.17 -10.51
CA ASP A 407 6.93 6.51 -9.15
C ASP A 407 6.05 5.45 -8.42
N GLN A 408 5.79 4.27 -8.99
CA GLN A 408 5.05 3.18 -8.32
C GLN A 408 5.88 1.90 -8.11
N GLN A 409 7.20 1.96 -8.31
CA GLN A 409 8.14 0.89 -7.93
C GLN A 409 8.45 0.84 -6.44
N GLU A 410 7.63 1.41 -5.60
CA GLU A 410 7.92 1.47 -4.16
C GLU A 410 7.08 0.53 -3.31
N GLU A 411 6.62 -0.63 -3.72
CA GLU A 411 6.11 -1.58 -2.72
C GLU A 411 6.01 -3.00 -3.32
N GLY A 412 7.15 -3.68 -3.52
CA GLY A 412 7.13 -5.13 -3.77
C GLY A 412 8.24 -5.72 -4.62
N GLU A 413 9.14 -4.91 -5.19
CA GLU A 413 10.37 -5.47 -5.78
C GLU A 413 11.27 -6.04 -4.67
N ARG A 414 11.75 -7.27 -4.86
CA ARG A 414 12.82 -7.79 -4.02
C ARG A 414 13.98 -6.81 -4.10
N ASP A 415 14.63 -6.55 -2.98
CA ASP A 415 15.79 -5.62 -2.93
C ASP A 415 16.83 -5.91 -4.03
N GLU A 416 16.91 -7.15 -4.53
CA GLU A 416 17.76 -7.58 -5.64
C GLU A 416 17.37 -6.95 -6.99
N ASP A 417 16.09 -6.70 -7.26
CA ASP A 417 15.62 -6.11 -8.51
C ASP A 417 15.70 -4.57 -8.49
N LYS A 418 15.55 -3.96 -7.33
CA LYS A 418 15.66 -2.51 -7.14
C LYS A 418 17.02 -1.94 -7.57
N PHE A 419 18.09 -2.71 -7.39
CA PHE A 419 19.46 -2.30 -7.68
C PHE A 419 20.04 -2.89 -8.97
N ARG A 420 19.21 -3.50 -9.83
CA ARG A 420 19.63 -4.20 -11.04
C ARG A 420 20.31 -3.30 -12.07
N TYR A 421 19.92 -2.03 -12.15
CA TYR A 421 20.40 -1.07 -13.16
C TYR A 421 21.39 -0.05 -12.61
N VAL A 422 21.90 -0.27 -11.40
CA VAL A 422 22.87 0.63 -10.76
C VAL A 422 24.28 0.39 -11.30
N ASP A 423 25.01 1.48 -11.58
CA ASP A 423 26.44 1.40 -11.93
C ASP A 423 27.22 0.83 -10.72
N HIS A 424 27.98 -0.24 -10.93
CA HIS A 424 28.72 -0.89 -9.84
C HIS A 424 30.02 -0.17 -9.54
N LEU A 425 30.45 -0.20 -8.27
CA LEU A 425 31.71 0.33 -7.84
C LEU A 425 32.88 -0.51 -8.41
N VAL A 426 33.81 0.12 -9.10
CA VAL A 426 35.02 -0.50 -9.65
C VAL A 426 36.24 0.05 -8.96
N VAL A 427 37.00 -0.82 -8.30
CA VAL A 427 38.20 -0.44 -7.54
C VAL A 427 39.44 -1.18 -8.13
N SER A 428 40.54 -0.46 -8.30
CA SER A 428 41.79 -1.05 -8.79
C SER A 428 42.57 -1.69 -7.64
N CYS A 429 42.97 -2.95 -7.82
CA CYS A 429 43.86 -3.67 -6.90
C CYS A 429 45.31 -3.18 -7.02
N VAL A 430 46.17 -3.60 -6.07
CA VAL A 430 47.61 -3.29 -6.09
C VAL A 430 48.30 -3.85 -7.33
N CYS A 431 47.83 -4.98 -7.87
CA CYS A 431 48.32 -5.58 -9.10
C CYS A 431 47.84 -4.88 -10.40
N GLY A 432 47.03 -3.84 -10.29
CA GLY A 432 46.44 -3.14 -11.45
C GLY A 432 45.11 -3.69 -11.95
N GLU A 433 44.67 -4.86 -11.47
CA GLU A 433 43.39 -5.48 -11.87
C GLU A 433 42.21 -4.68 -11.36
N LYS A 434 41.17 -4.55 -12.20
CA LYS A 434 39.93 -3.84 -11.89
C LYS A 434 38.91 -4.78 -11.25
N CYS A 435 38.64 -4.60 -9.97
CA CYS A 435 37.68 -5.38 -9.20
C CYS A 435 36.30 -4.70 -9.20
N LYS A 436 35.30 -5.38 -9.72
CA LYS A 436 33.90 -4.92 -9.71
C LYS A 436 33.23 -5.41 -8.42
N LEU A 437 32.72 -4.50 -7.60
CA LEU A 437 32.00 -4.78 -6.36
C LEU A 437 30.51 -4.74 -6.59
N LEU A 438 29.83 -5.86 -6.35
CA LEU A 438 28.39 -6.03 -6.60
C LEU A 438 27.54 -5.64 -5.37
N SER A 439 28.08 -5.83 -4.15
CA SER A 439 27.39 -5.52 -2.91
C SER A 439 28.40 -5.04 -1.86
N PRO A 440 28.02 -4.08 -1.00
CA PRO A 440 28.87 -3.62 0.10
C PRO A 440 29.03 -4.65 1.22
N THR A 441 28.09 -5.59 1.35
CA THR A 441 28.10 -6.64 2.37
C THR A 441 27.90 -8.03 1.79
N GLN A 442 28.37 -9.06 2.49
CA GLN A 442 28.15 -10.48 2.18
C GLN A 442 27.55 -11.21 3.38
N GLY A 443 26.56 -12.08 3.12
CA GLY A 443 25.83 -12.82 4.14
C GLY A 443 24.38 -12.35 4.30
N LYS A 444 23.59 -13.07 5.13
CA LYS A 444 22.20 -12.71 5.43
C LYS A 444 22.02 -12.57 6.95
N GLY A 445 21.34 -11.52 7.38
CA GLY A 445 20.96 -11.29 8.79
C GLY A 445 22.17 -11.05 9.72
N ARG A 446 22.17 -11.64 10.91
CA ARG A 446 23.25 -11.45 11.93
C ARG A 446 24.64 -11.88 11.49
N ALA A 447 24.78 -12.61 10.38
CA ALA A 447 26.06 -13.04 9.81
C ALA A 447 26.57 -12.12 8.68
N GLU A 448 25.95 -10.96 8.51
CA GLU A 448 26.33 -9.98 7.50
C GLU A 448 27.71 -9.38 7.83
N LYS A 449 28.65 -9.54 6.89
CA LYS A 449 30.01 -9.03 7.00
C LYS A 449 30.30 -8.08 5.82
N PRO A 450 31.18 -7.08 6.00
CA PRO A 450 31.63 -6.26 4.88
C PRO A 450 32.17 -7.13 3.75
N SER A 451 31.80 -6.80 2.51
CA SER A 451 32.27 -7.51 1.32
C SER A 451 33.75 -7.20 1.10
N LEU A 452 34.62 -8.11 1.48
CA LEU A 452 36.07 -8.07 1.20
C LEU A 452 36.31 -8.92 -0.05
N ALA A 453 35.92 -8.41 -1.22
CA ALA A 453 36.18 -9.13 -2.46
C ALA A 453 37.69 -9.30 -2.67
N LYS A 454 38.16 -10.56 -2.72
CA LYS A 454 39.52 -10.87 -3.12
C LYS A 454 39.74 -10.43 -4.57
N CYS A 455 40.96 -10.02 -4.88
CA CYS A 455 41.33 -9.72 -6.26
C CYS A 455 41.04 -10.92 -7.18
N PRO A 456 40.40 -10.73 -8.36
CA PRO A 456 40.15 -11.83 -9.31
C PRO A 456 41.43 -12.53 -9.79
N ALA A 457 42.56 -11.82 -9.84
CA ALA A 457 43.90 -12.36 -10.14
C ALA A 457 44.47 -13.17 -8.96
N ALA A 458 43.65 -13.83 -8.18
CA ALA A 458 43.91 -14.34 -6.82
C ALA A 458 44.97 -15.43 -6.69
N LYS A 459 45.50 -16.03 -7.73
CA LYS A 459 46.55 -17.04 -7.59
C LYS A 459 47.90 -16.45 -7.16
N ASP A 460 48.15 -15.16 -7.48
CA ASP A 460 49.45 -14.51 -7.24
C ASP A 460 49.36 -13.18 -6.46
N CYS A 461 48.18 -12.55 -6.34
CA CYS A 461 48.06 -11.21 -5.78
C CYS A 461 47.74 -11.20 -4.27
N GLY A 462 46.93 -12.10 -3.74
CA GLY A 462 46.50 -12.13 -2.31
C GLY A 462 45.87 -10.82 -1.78
N GLY A 463 45.65 -9.82 -2.64
CA GLY A 463 45.20 -8.49 -2.25
C GLY A 463 43.70 -8.38 -2.04
N TYR A 464 43.34 -7.51 -1.08
CA TYR A 464 41.94 -7.13 -0.80
C TYR A 464 41.72 -5.67 -1.23
N PRO A 465 41.07 -5.41 -2.39
CA PRO A 465 40.95 -4.05 -2.93
C PRO A 465 40.29 -3.06 -1.96
N LEU A 466 39.34 -3.52 -1.11
CA LEU A 466 38.63 -2.68 -0.12
C LEU A 466 39.51 -2.23 1.06
N GLN A 467 40.69 -2.80 1.27
CA GLN A 467 41.65 -2.32 2.30
C GLN A 467 42.36 -1.03 1.91
N ARG A 468 42.22 -0.58 0.66
CA ARG A 468 42.83 0.68 0.17
C ARG A 468 41.81 1.82 0.29
N GLU A 469 41.60 2.31 1.47
CA GLU A 469 40.57 3.31 1.83
C GLU A 469 40.57 4.53 0.90
N GLY A 470 41.69 5.15 0.64
CA GLY A 470 41.77 6.32 -0.24
C GLY A 470 41.40 6.03 -1.70
N VAL A 471 41.69 4.82 -2.19
CA VAL A 471 41.33 4.41 -3.56
C VAL A 471 39.83 4.12 -3.65
N VAL A 472 39.28 3.49 -2.62
CA VAL A 472 37.84 3.21 -2.55
C VAL A 472 37.05 4.51 -2.43
N ALA A 473 37.44 5.41 -1.54
CA ALA A 473 36.79 6.71 -1.38
C ALA A 473 36.84 7.55 -2.67
N GLY A 474 38.00 7.58 -3.35
CA GLY A 474 38.13 8.24 -4.64
C GLY A 474 37.27 7.62 -5.73
N ALA A 475 37.14 6.30 -5.75
CA ALA A 475 36.28 5.59 -6.71
C ALA A 475 34.79 5.89 -6.47
N ILE A 476 34.34 5.96 -5.21
CA ILE A 476 32.96 6.35 -4.85
C ILE A 476 32.71 7.80 -5.27
N ASP A 477 33.61 8.75 -4.95
CA ASP A 477 33.47 10.16 -5.33
C ASP A 477 33.35 10.33 -6.86
N LEU A 478 34.18 9.62 -7.62
CA LEU A 478 34.11 9.64 -9.07
C LEU A 478 32.80 9.05 -9.61
N LEU A 479 32.28 7.99 -9.00
CA LEU A 479 31.01 7.38 -9.40
C LEU A 479 29.84 8.33 -9.12
N VAL A 480 29.77 8.93 -7.93
CA VAL A 480 28.77 9.94 -7.56
C VAL A 480 28.82 11.14 -8.51
N ARG A 481 30.01 11.72 -8.76
CA ARG A 481 30.15 12.84 -9.72
C ARG A 481 29.71 12.48 -11.13
N LYS A 482 30.02 11.28 -11.59
CA LYS A 482 29.58 10.79 -12.91
C LYS A 482 28.06 10.68 -12.99
N SER A 483 27.42 10.16 -11.96
CA SER A 483 25.95 10.00 -11.88
C SER A 483 25.24 11.36 -11.81
N LEU A 484 25.75 12.28 -11.00
CA LEU A 484 25.27 13.66 -10.93
C LEU A 484 25.44 14.38 -12.28
N ALA A 485 26.60 14.24 -12.94
CA ALA A 485 26.86 14.87 -14.24
C ALA A 485 25.91 14.35 -15.31
N LYS A 486 25.61 13.04 -15.35
CA LYS A 486 24.62 12.46 -16.26
C LYS A 486 23.21 13.04 -16.01
N TYR A 487 22.79 13.13 -14.76
CA TYR A 487 21.48 13.66 -14.38
C TYR A 487 21.33 15.15 -14.77
N TYR A 488 22.28 15.99 -14.36
CA TYR A 488 22.25 17.43 -14.68
C TYR A 488 22.57 17.76 -16.13
N ALA A 489 23.06 16.80 -16.92
CA ALA A 489 23.19 16.97 -18.36
C ALA A 489 21.84 17.17 -19.06
N GLY A 490 20.72 16.70 -18.43
CA GLY A 490 19.36 16.98 -18.88
C GLY A 490 19.02 16.40 -20.26
N TRP A 491 19.60 15.24 -20.63
CA TRP A 491 19.30 14.60 -21.90
C TRP A 491 17.88 14.00 -21.90
N LEU A 492 17.18 14.22 -22.99
CA LEU A 492 15.92 13.57 -23.31
C LEU A 492 16.18 12.50 -24.36
N VAL A 493 15.64 11.31 -24.17
CA VAL A 493 15.73 10.15 -25.09
C VAL A 493 14.35 9.71 -25.52
N CYS A 494 14.25 9.22 -26.76
CA CYS A 494 13.00 8.71 -27.29
C CYS A 494 12.59 7.41 -26.63
N GLU A 495 11.29 7.25 -26.34
CA GLU A 495 10.71 6.04 -25.77
C GLU A 495 10.80 4.83 -26.72
N ASP A 496 10.79 5.08 -28.03
CA ASP A 496 10.86 4.04 -29.05
C ASP A 496 12.29 3.50 -29.16
N PRO A 497 12.55 2.22 -28.82
CA PRO A 497 13.87 1.60 -28.90
C PRO A 497 14.45 1.61 -30.34
N GLY A 498 13.59 1.63 -31.36
CA GLY A 498 14.00 1.72 -32.76
C GLY A 498 14.41 3.13 -33.19
N CYS A 499 14.15 4.13 -32.35
CA CYS A 499 14.47 5.52 -32.62
C CYS A 499 15.65 5.99 -31.79
N SER A 500 16.77 6.36 -32.41
CA SER A 500 17.95 6.92 -31.74
C SER A 500 17.82 8.40 -31.35
N GLY A 501 16.58 8.93 -31.28
CA GLY A 501 16.30 10.33 -30.96
C GLY A 501 16.78 10.72 -29.57
N ARG A 502 17.75 11.63 -29.47
CA ARG A 502 18.32 12.14 -28.21
C ARG A 502 18.57 13.65 -28.36
N THR A 503 18.08 14.43 -27.42
CA THR A 503 18.22 15.90 -27.46
C THR A 503 18.33 16.50 -26.04
N ARG A 504 18.92 17.67 -25.95
CA ARG A 504 18.90 18.52 -24.73
C ARG A 504 17.93 19.71 -24.89
N CYS A 505 17.47 19.95 -26.11
CA CYS A 505 16.49 20.99 -26.36
C CYS A 505 15.09 20.45 -26.11
N LEU A 506 14.26 21.18 -25.38
CA LEU A 506 12.87 20.81 -25.18
C LEU A 506 12.12 20.91 -26.52
N PRO A 507 11.53 19.83 -27.05
CA PRO A 507 10.74 19.87 -28.28
C PRO A 507 9.52 20.78 -28.11
N LEU A 508 9.13 21.45 -29.20
CA LEU A 508 7.97 22.36 -29.19
C LEU A 508 6.62 21.64 -29.23
N GLN A 509 6.62 20.37 -29.64
CA GLN A 509 5.41 19.56 -29.69
C GLN A 509 5.30 18.70 -28.45
N PHE A 510 4.09 18.67 -27.86
CA PHE A 510 3.77 17.89 -26.67
C PHE A 510 2.57 17.01 -26.95
N GLN A 511 2.62 15.78 -26.44
CA GLN A 511 1.49 14.86 -26.36
C GLN A 511 1.26 14.49 -24.91
N ARG A 512 0.08 14.82 -24.36
CA ARG A 512 -0.28 14.55 -22.96
C ARG A 512 0.78 15.02 -21.93
N ALA A 513 1.24 16.25 -22.06
CA ALA A 513 2.27 16.87 -21.22
C ALA A 513 3.71 16.34 -21.38
N PHE A 514 3.96 15.38 -22.26
CA PHE A 514 5.31 14.90 -22.58
C PHE A 514 5.78 15.43 -23.94
N PRO A 515 7.07 15.79 -24.08
CA PRO A 515 7.60 16.27 -25.34
C PRO A 515 7.64 15.13 -26.36
N VAL A 516 7.29 15.41 -27.61
CA VAL A 516 7.31 14.45 -28.71
C VAL A 516 8.70 14.42 -29.35
N CYS A 517 9.20 13.24 -29.69
CA CYS A 517 10.50 13.06 -30.30
C CYS A 517 10.60 13.80 -31.66
N PRO A 518 11.57 14.70 -31.84
CA PRO A 518 11.72 15.46 -33.10
C PRO A 518 12.19 14.57 -34.27
N VAL A 519 12.73 13.37 -33.97
CA VAL A 519 13.24 12.45 -35.01
C VAL A 519 12.11 11.59 -35.58
N CYS A 520 11.44 10.78 -34.75
CA CYS A 520 10.36 9.91 -35.21
C CYS A 520 8.98 10.60 -35.27
N ARG A 521 8.78 11.68 -34.53
CA ARG A 521 7.53 12.46 -34.41
C ARG A 521 6.30 11.66 -33.97
N LYS A 522 6.52 10.48 -33.40
CA LYS A 522 5.47 9.56 -32.97
C LYS A 522 5.52 9.26 -31.47
N ALA A 523 6.71 8.99 -30.95
CA ALA A 523 6.93 8.60 -29.56
C ALA A 523 7.26 9.82 -28.68
N THR A 524 7.02 9.69 -27.40
CA THR A 524 7.36 10.69 -26.38
C THR A 524 8.83 10.60 -25.97
N MET A 525 9.33 11.66 -25.35
CA MET A 525 10.71 11.71 -24.83
C MET A 525 10.71 11.78 -23.30
N PHE A 526 11.66 11.09 -22.71
CA PHE A 526 11.88 11.08 -21.26
C PHE A 526 13.30 11.49 -20.91
N THR A 527 13.52 11.92 -19.67
CA THR A 527 14.87 12.17 -19.16
C THR A 527 15.68 10.87 -19.16
N GLU A 528 16.89 10.89 -19.69
CA GLU A 528 17.80 9.74 -19.74
C GLU A 528 18.08 9.15 -18.35
N VAL A 529 18.14 10.00 -17.35
CA VAL A 529 18.26 9.61 -15.93
C VAL A 529 17.10 10.23 -15.16
N SER A 530 16.26 9.42 -14.57
CA SER A 530 15.16 9.89 -13.72
C SER A 530 15.66 10.29 -12.32
N PRO A 531 14.93 11.14 -11.57
CA PRO A 531 15.25 11.42 -10.17
C PRO A 531 15.35 10.16 -9.31
N THR A 532 14.45 9.20 -9.53
CA THR A 532 14.44 7.92 -8.80
C THR A 532 15.67 7.08 -9.11
N ALA A 533 16.08 6.99 -10.40
CA ALA A 533 17.29 6.27 -10.78
C ALA A 533 18.55 6.88 -10.15
N LEU A 534 18.66 8.22 -10.13
CA LEU A 534 19.74 8.92 -9.44
C LEU A 534 19.72 8.61 -7.93
N TYR A 535 18.55 8.69 -7.28
CA TYR A 535 18.42 8.43 -5.85
C TYR A 535 18.82 6.99 -5.50
N THR A 536 18.39 6.01 -6.28
CA THR A 536 18.76 4.60 -6.10
C THR A 536 20.27 4.39 -6.26
N GLN A 537 20.91 5.04 -7.24
CA GLN A 537 22.37 5.01 -7.40
C GLN A 537 23.07 5.59 -6.17
N LEU A 538 22.63 6.77 -5.70
CA LEU A 538 23.23 7.42 -4.54
C LEU A 538 23.04 6.63 -3.24
N GLN A 539 21.94 5.89 -3.09
CA GLN A 539 21.75 4.97 -1.96
C GLN A 539 22.80 3.86 -1.93
N VAL A 540 23.13 3.26 -3.09
CA VAL A 540 24.17 2.23 -3.20
C VAL A 540 25.54 2.81 -2.93
N ASP A 541 25.83 3.97 -3.50
CA ASP A 541 27.11 4.66 -3.31
C ASP A 541 27.33 5.02 -1.82
N ASN A 542 26.26 5.46 -1.12
CA ASN A 542 26.28 5.73 0.31
C ASN A 542 26.51 4.46 1.15
N ALA A 543 25.87 3.34 0.80
CA ALA A 543 26.04 2.06 1.49
C ALA A 543 27.50 1.57 1.40
N PHE A 544 28.17 1.76 0.25
CA PHE A 544 29.61 1.50 0.14
C PHE A 544 30.44 2.44 1.02
N GLY A 545 30.08 3.71 1.12
CA GLY A 545 30.72 4.70 2.00
C GLY A 545 30.61 4.31 3.48
N GLU A 546 29.44 3.90 3.95
CA GLU A 546 29.21 3.45 5.34
C GLU A 546 30.04 2.21 5.71
N VAL A 547 30.12 1.23 4.80
CA VAL A 547 30.95 0.04 5.01
C VAL A 547 32.43 0.39 5.12
N CYS A 548 32.91 1.32 4.27
CA CYS A 548 34.29 1.80 4.37
C CYS A 548 34.56 2.51 5.70
N LEU A 549 33.64 3.36 6.18
CA LEU A 549 33.75 4.03 7.47
C LEU A 549 33.76 3.05 8.65
N LYS A 550 32.89 2.03 8.63
CA LYS A 550 32.88 0.96 9.65
C LYS A 550 34.19 0.18 9.67
N LEU A 551 34.79 -0.12 8.51
CA LEU A 551 36.08 -0.77 8.42
C LEU A 551 37.22 0.09 9.01
N ILE A 552 37.20 1.40 8.74
CA ILE A 552 38.14 2.36 9.32
C ILE A 552 38.02 2.38 10.84
N LEU A 553 36.80 2.45 11.38
CA LEU A 553 36.54 2.45 12.82
C LEU A 553 36.98 1.13 13.50
N ILE A 554 36.73 -0.02 12.87
CA ILE A 554 37.18 -1.32 13.38
C ILE A 554 38.72 -1.39 13.40
N LEU A 555 39.42 -0.91 12.37
CA LEU A 555 40.87 -0.86 12.32
C LEU A 555 41.46 0.08 13.37
N LEU A 556 40.80 1.19 13.65
CA LEU A 556 41.19 2.13 14.71
C LEU A 556 40.92 1.57 16.12
N SER A 557 39.87 0.80 16.32
CA SER A 557 39.55 0.16 17.62
C SER A 557 40.43 -1.03 17.98
N THR A 558 40.97 -1.71 16.98
CA THR A 558 41.92 -2.83 17.20
C THR A 558 43.35 -2.36 17.46
N CYS A 559 43.65 -1.08 17.27
CA CYS A 559 44.96 -0.50 17.48
C CYS A 559 45.04 0.22 18.84
N ASN A 560 45.28 -0.54 19.91
CA ASN A 560 45.32 -0.06 21.31
C ASN A 560 46.42 0.97 21.66
N THR A 561 47.17 1.50 20.67
CA THR A 561 48.34 2.36 20.93
C THR A 561 48.43 3.62 20.07
N CYS A 562 47.35 4.11 19.47
CA CYS A 562 47.50 4.92 18.28
C CYS A 562 46.92 6.33 18.25
N TRP A 563 47.03 7.11 19.35
CA TRP A 563 46.89 8.58 19.26
C TRP A 563 48.19 9.27 18.75
N THR A 564 49.29 8.55 18.62
CA THR A 564 50.60 9.10 18.25
C THR A 564 51.23 8.45 16.99
N CYS A 565 50.51 7.57 16.30
CA CYS A 565 51.03 6.92 15.09
C CYS A 565 50.99 7.84 13.87
N PRO A 566 52.11 8.04 13.13
CA PRO A 566 52.14 8.89 11.94
C PRO A 566 51.13 8.51 10.85
N ARG A 567 50.70 7.25 10.78
CA ARG A 567 49.70 6.76 9.82
C ARG A 567 48.28 7.26 10.16
N CYS A 568 47.88 7.32 11.44
CA CYS A 568 46.60 7.84 11.88
C CYS A 568 46.49 9.37 11.70
N VAL A 569 47.58 10.09 11.92
CA VAL A 569 47.67 11.55 11.71
C VAL A 569 47.58 11.89 10.22
N ILE A 570 48.12 11.03 9.33
CA ILE A 570 48.02 11.24 7.87
C ILE A 570 46.59 11.03 7.37
N VAL A 571 45.82 10.07 7.91
CA VAL A 571 44.42 9.86 7.57
C VAL A 571 43.55 11.06 7.99
N LEU A 572 43.80 11.60 9.17
CA LEU A 572 43.09 12.80 9.65
C LEU A 572 43.48 14.09 8.91
N ARG A 573 44.75 14.24 8.47
CA ARG A 573 45.22 15.39 7.69
C ARG A 573 44.77 15.38 6.23
N ASN A 574 44.63 14.22 5.60
CA ASN A 574 44.11 14.11 4.22
C ASN A 574 42.59 14.32 4.11
N GLN A 575 41.86 14.26 5.22
CA GLN A 575 40.40 14.55 5.20
C GLN A 575 40.08 16.07 5.05
N THR A 576 41.02 16.97 5.26
CA THR A 576 40.82 18.42 5.08
C THR A 576 40.78 18.88 3.62
N SER A 577 41.07 17.99 2.65
CA SER A 577 40.99 18.29 1.21
C SER A 577 39.72 17.75 0.53
N LEU A 578 38.91 16.95 1.20
CA LEU A 578 37.61 16.48 0.72
C LEU A 578 36.52 17.49 1.15
N GLY A 579 35.83 18.04 0.17
CA GLY A 579 34.88 19.14 0.30
C GLY A 579 33.90 19.02 1.47
N THR A 580 33.61 20.14 2.07
CA THR A 580 32.88 20.46 3.30
C THR A 580 31.54 19.75 3.54
N THR A 581 30.94 19.12 2.56
CA THR A 581 29.63 18.45 2.66
C THR A 581 29.67 17.06 3.29
N CYS A 582 30.71 16.27 3.06
CA CYS A 582 30.85 14.95 3.70
C CYS A 582 31.30 15.05 5.16
N ILE A 583 32.10 16.06 5.50
CA ILE A 583 32.62 16.27 6.88
C ILE A 583 31.50 16.70 7.83
N TRP A 584 30.54 17.46 7.36
CA TRP A 584 29.39 17.90 8.17
C TRP A 584 28.48 16.76 8.59
N TRP A 585 28.34 15.76 7.73
CA TRP A 585 27.53 14.56 8.01
C TRP A 585 28.23 13.61 9.00
N VAL A 586 29.53 13.43 8.88
CA VAL A 586 30.36 12.61 9.79
C VAL A 586 30.43 13.21 11.19
N LEU A 587 30.54 14.54 11.32
CA LEU A 587 30.57 15.22 12.62
C LEU A 587 29.21 15.18 13.33
N ASN A 588 28.09 15.28 12.60
CA ASN A 588 26.75 15.15 13.21
C ASN A 588 26.45 13.72 13.69
N THR A 589 26.95 12.69 13.01
CA THR A 589 26.75 11.29 13.43
C THR A 589 27.63 10.92 14.62
N LEU A 590 28.80 11.54 14.78
CA LEU A 590 29.72 11.30 15.91
C LEU A 590 29.29 12.04 17.19
N VAL A 591 28.58 13.16 17.08
CA VAL A 591 28.09 13.92 18.24
C VAL A 591 26.81 13.29 18.84
N THR A 592 26.06 12.48 18.08
CA THR A 592 24.84 11.81 18.56
C THR A 592 25.07 10.42 19.15
N THR A 593 26.31 9.90 19.17
CA THR A 593 26.63 8.57 19.72
C THR A 593 27.51 8.60 20.98
N THR A 594 27.72 9.78 21.56
CA THR A 594 28.47 9.94 22.83
C THR A 594 27.64 10.70 23.89
N ASP A 595 26.40 10.24 24.11
CA ASP A 595 25.63 10.48 25.34
C ASP A 595 24.79 9.25 25.66
#